data_b75ab6c3782cc1c1006e4bccef7a9576
#
_entry.id   b75ab6c3782cc1c1006e4bccef7a9576
#
_cell.length_a   1.000
_cell.length_b   1.000
_cell.length_c   1.000
_cell.angle_alpha   90.00
_cell.angle_beta   90.00
_cell.angle_gamma   90.00
#
_symmetry.space_group_name_H-M   'P 1'
#
loop_
_entity.id
_entity.type
_entity.pdbx_description
1 polymer ?
#
loop_
_entity_poly.entity_id
_entity_poly.type
_entity_poly.pdbx_seq_one_letter_code
_entity_poly.pdbx_strand_id
1 'polypeptide(L)'
;SRFLPGTHPFHSPLLKPACPDIEALIASAQRNEPTIPIISNVTGVVATSNELRNPKYWSDHTCSTVKFTEGLNTLLRRGDMDFLEVGPGRSLGSFVMQHSEFNKNGSQNVMTSVRGKWENFSDDQIFLETLGVLQVLGHQKKETKKNENHQ
;
A
#
# COMPACT_ATOMS: atom_id res chain seq x y z
N SER A 1 -9.56 17.40 11.72
CA SER A 1 -8.31 16.66 11.99
C SER A 1 -8.49 15.75 13.19
N ARG A 2 -7.82 14.61 13.21
CA ARG A 2 -7.86 13.64 14.29
C ARG A 2 -6.43 13.18 14.60
N PHE A 3 -6.09 13.10 15.88
CA PHE A 3 -4.83 12.49 16.30
C PHE A 3 -4.89 10.97 16.11
N LEU A 4 -3.84 10.40 15.49
CA LEU A 4 -3.66 8.96 15.44
C LEU A 4 -2.97 8.50 16.73
N PRO A 5 -3.41 7.38 17.33
CA PRO A 5 -2.72 6.81 18.48
C PRO A 5 -1.36 6.27 18.02
N GLY A 6 -0.30 6.91 18.44
CA GLY A 6 1.08 6.51 18.15
C GLY A 6 1.94 6.60 19.40
N THR A 7 2.83 5.64 19.61
CA THR A 7 3.77 5.61 20.73
C THR A 7 5.14 6.19 20.37
N HIS A 8 5.39 6.40 19.08
CA HIS A 8 6.67 6.88 18.55
C HIS A 8 6.42 8.00 17.53
N PRO A 9 7.35 8.96 17.36
CA PRO A 9 7.21 10.10 16.46
C PRO A 9 7.51 9.72 15.00
N PHE A 10 6.94 8.63 14.49
CA PHE A 10 7.09 8.24 13.09
C PHE A 10 6.67 9.36 12.14
N HIS A 11 7.30 9.41 10.99
CA HIS A 11 7.06 10.41 9.95
C HIS A 11 7.29 11.86 10.43
N SER A 12 8.28 12.06 11.31
CA SER A 12 8.68 13.38 11.79
C SER A 12 10.20 13.55 11.84
N PRO A 13 10.70 14.82 11.86
CA PRO A 13 12.13 15.09 11.98
C PRO A 13 12.78 14.56 13.27
N LEU A 14 12.00 14.18 14.28
CA LEU A 14 12.51 13.60 15.52
C LEU A 14 13.18 12.24 15.32
N LEU A 15 12.91 11.55 14.21
CA LEU A 15 13.58 10.30 13.86
C LEU A 15 14.90 10.48 13.09
N LYS A 16 15.33 11.68 12.78
CA LYS A 16 16.59 11.93 12.08
C LYS A 16 17.83 11.26 12.72
N PRO A 17 17.94 11.15 14.05
CA PRO A 17 19.08 10.43 14.66
C PRO A 17 19.16 8.95 14.28
N ALA A 18 18.04 8.31 13.91
CA ALA A 18 18.00 6.91 13.48
C ALA A 18 18.28 6.72 11.97
N CYS A 19 18.32 7.80 11.18
CA CYS A 19 18.51 7.71 9.73
C CYS A 19 19.80 6.97 9.31
N PRO A 20 20.97 7.19 9.92
CA PRO A 20 22.18 6.47 9.54
C PRO A 20 22.07 4.95 9.70
N ASP A 21 21.43 4.47 10.77
CA ASP A 21 21.23 3.05 11.03
C ASP A 21 20.24 2.45 10.02
N ILE A 22 19.17 3.17 9.70
CA ILE A 22 18.20 2.78 8.67
C ILE A 22 18.88 2.68 7.30
N GLU A 23 19.69 3.68 6.93
CA GLU A 23 20.40 3.68 5.65
C GLU A 23 21.40 2.51 5.57
N ALA A 24 22.15 2.25 6.64
CA ALA A 24 23.07 1.12 6.69
C ALA A 24 22.35 -0.22 6.54
N LEU A 25 21.22 -0.40 7.25
CA LEU A 25 20.40 -1.61 7.14
C LEU A 25 19.86 -1.79 5.70
N ILE A 26 19.30 -0.75 5.11
CA ILE A 26 18.81 -0.81 3.74
C ILE A 26 19.96 -1.06 2.75
N ALA A 27 21.13 -0.45 2.95
CA ALA A 27 22.29 -0.66 2.10
C ALA A 27 22.78 -2.12 2.10
N SER A 28 22.64 -2.82 3.24
CA SER A 28 23.02 -4.23 3.36
C SER A 28 22.03 -5.21 2.70
N ALA A 29 20.79 -4.79 2.44
CA ALA A 29 19.78 -5.64 1.85
C ALA A 29 19.90 -5.72 0.32
N GLN A 30 19.64 -6.91 -0.23
CA GLN A 30 19.51 -7.05 -1.68
C GLN A 30 18.23 -6.33 -2.15
N ARG A 31 18.36 -5.47 -3.15
CA ARG A 31 17.24 -4.70 -3.70
C ARG A 31 17.13 -4.93 -5.19
N ASN A 32 16.01 -5.46 -5.60
CA ASN A 32 15.66 -5.64 -7.00
C ASN A 32 14.79 -4.49 -7.50
N GLU A 33 14.65 -4.34 -8.79
CA GLU A 33 13.69 -3.41 -9.37
C GLU A 33 12.27 -3.89 -9.09
N PRO A 34 11.36 -2.96 -8.74
CA PRO A 34 9.97 -3.32 -8.54
C PRO A 34 9.34 -3.73 -9.86
N THR A 35 8.62 -4.85 -9.86
CA THR A 35 7.83 -5.32 -11.01
C THR A 35 6.42 -4.71 -11.02
N ILE A 36 6.00 -4.12 -9.91
CA ILE A 36 4.71 -3.44 -9.74
C ILE A 36 5.00 -1.98 -9.38
N PRO A 37 4.34 -1.00 -10.03
CA PRO A 37 4.51 0.40 -9.69
C PRO A 37 4.19 0.67 -8.21
N ILE A 38 5.03 1.46 -7.55
CA ILE A 38 4.87 1.86 -6.15
C ILE A 38 4.60 3.35 -6.11
N ILE A 39 3.53 3.77 -5.44
CA ILE A 39 3.30 5.17 -5.13
C ILE A 39 4.12 5.55 -3.91
N SER A 40 4.99 6.53 -4.07
CA SER A 40 5.85 7.02 -2.99
C SER A 40 5.05 7.81 -1.94
N ASN A 41 5.17 7.43 -0.68
CA ASN A 41 4.65 8.24 0.42
C ASN A 41 5.46 9.53 0.67
N VAL A 42 6.65 9.65 0.08
CA VAL A 42 7.47 10.86 0.18
C VAL A 42 7.02 11.91 -0.83
N THR A 43 6.65 11.49 -2.04
CA THR A 43 6.34 12.41 -3.15
C THR A 43 4.87 12.39 -3.58
N GLY A 44 4.12 11.31 -3.29
CA GLY A 44 2.74 11.12 -3.74
C GLY A 44 2.61 10.70 -5.21
N VAL A 45 3.72 10.41 -5.89
CA VAL A 45 3.73 9.95 -7.29
C VAL A 45 4.41 8.59 -7.41
N VAL A 46 4.43 8.00 -8.61
CA VAL A 46 5.13 6.72 -8.86
C VAL A 46 6.61 6.92 -8.57
N ALA A 47 7.14 6.11 -7.64
CA ALA A 47 8.55 6.09 -7.33
C ALA A 47 9.36 5.47 -8.48
N THR A 48 10.52 6.05 -8.74
CA THR A 48 11.49 5.50 -9.72
C THR A 48 12.31 4.37 -9.09
N SER A 49 12.82 3.46 -9.91
CA SER A 49 13.74 2.40 -9.45
C SER A 49 14.99 2.99 -8.75
N ASN A 50 15.47 4.15 -9.21
CA ASN A 50 16.61 4.81 -8.61
C ASN A 50 16.31 5.32 -7.20
N GLU A 51 15.13 5.91 -6.98
CA GLU A 51 14.69 6.32 -5.65
C GLU A 51 14.59 5.11 -4.71
N LEU A 52 13.90 4.06 -5.13
CA LEU A 52 13.67 2.86 -4.29
C LEU A 52 14.96 2.08 -3.98
N ARG A 53 15.97 2.16 -4.84
CA ARG A 53 17.29 1.57 -4.59
C ARG A 53 18.20 2.43 -3.73
N ASN A 54 17.89 3.71 -3.56
CA ASN A 54 18.68 4.62 -2.74
C ASN A 54 18.33 4.42 -1.25
N PRO A 55 19.28 4.02 -0.37
CA PRO A 55 19.02 3.89 1.06
C PRO A 55 18.45 5.15 1.69
N LYS A 56 18.92 6.32 1.23
CA LYS A 56 18.44 7.61 1.72
C LYS A 56 16.94 7.85 1.50
N TYR A 57 16.34 7.30 0.45
CA TYR A 57 14.90 7.39 0.23
C TYR A 57 14.11 6.82 1.42
N TRP A 58 14.56 5.72 1.98
CA TRP A 58 13.88 5.02 3.09
C TRP A 58 14.04 5.75 4.41
N SER A 59 15.21 6.37 4.65
CA SER A 59 15.39 7.25 5.81
C SER A 59 14.54 8.52 5.69
N ASP A 60 14.50 9.15 4.52
CA ASP A 60 13.63 10.30 4.24
C ASP A 60 12.14 9.90 4.42
N HIS A 61 11.72 8.72 3.95
CA HIS A 61 10.37 8.21 4.16
C HIS A 61 10.01 8.12 5.64
N THR A 62 10.93 7.64 6.48
CA THR A 62 10.72 7.48 7.93
C THR A 62 10.58 8.83 8.64
N CYS A 63 11.25 9.87 8.14
CA CYS A 63 11.31 11.20 8.75
C CYS A 63 10.36 12.22 8.14
N SER A 64 9.70 11.90 7.01
CA SER A 64 8.85 12.84 6.27
C SER A 64 7.37 12.57 6.48
N THR A 65 6.56 13.60 6.32
CA THR A 65 5.10 13.46 6.30
C THR A 65 4.67 12.53 5.17
N VAL A 66 3.74 11.62 5.49
CA VAL A 66 3.15 10.69 4.51
C VAL A 66 2.25 11.47 3.54
N LYS A 67 2.58 11.44 2.25
CA LYS A 67 1.82 12.08 1.17
C LYS A 67 0.69 11.17 0.66
N PHE A 68 -0.16 10.69 1.58
CA PHE A 68 -1.20 9.71 1.26
C PHE A 68 -2.28 10.29 0.33
N THR A 69 -2.74 11.51 0.60
CA THR A 69 -3.74 12.21 -0.23
C THR A 69 -3.22 12.44 -1.64
N GLU A 70 -1.97 12.89 -1.78
CA GLU A 70 -1.32 13.09 -3.08
C GLU A 70 -1.16 11.76 -3.83
N GLY A 71 -0.84 10.68 -3.09
CA GLY A 71 -0.78 9.32 -3.63
C GLY A 71 -2.13 8.85 -4.14
N LEU A 72 -3.21 9.08 -3.40
CA LEU A 72 -4.58 8.78 -3.84
C LEU A 72 -4.96 9.61 -5.08
N ASN A 73 -4.62 10.89 -5.12
CA ASN A 73 -4.83 11.73 -6.31
C ASN A 73 -4.14 11.13 -7.55
N THR A 74 -2.91 10.63 -7.37
CA THR A 74 -2.16 10.00 -8.47
C THR A 74 -2.84 8.74 -8.98
N LEU A 75 -3.42 7.93 -8.10
CA LEU A 75 -4.13 6.71 -8.45
C LEU A 75 -5.50 7.01 -9.07
N LEU A 76 -6.31 7.82 -8.41
CA LEU A 76 -7.70 8.09 -8.81
C LEU A 76 -7.81 8.79 -10.17
N ARG A 77 -6.79 9.57 -10.56
CA ARG A 77 -6.70 10.17 -11.91
C ARG A 77 -6.43 9.18 -13.03
N ARG A 78 -6.02 7.95 -12.72
CA ARG A 78 -5.78 6.90 -13.72
C ARG A 78 -7.05 6.20 -14.18
N GLY A 79 -8.19 6.51 -13.60
CA GLY A 79 -9.49 5.94 -13.92
C GLY A 79 -9.99 4.93 -12.89
N ASP A 80 -10.84 4.03 -13.35
CA ASP A 80 -11.46 3.02 -12.51
C ASP A 80 -10.41 2.03 -11.98
N MET A 81 -10.34 1.90 -10.67
CA MET A 81 -9.52 0.90 -10.03
C MET A 81 -10.12 0.45 -8.70
N ASP A 82 -9.89 -0.78 -8.35
CA ASP A 82 -10.28 -1.34 -7.08
C ASP A 82 -9.13 -1.22 -6.08
N PHE A 83 -9.47 -0.96 -4.82
CA PHE A 83 -8.52 -0.81 -3.73
C PHE A 83 -8.62 -2.00 -2.79
N LEU A 84 -7.50 -2.64 -2.51
CA LEU A 84 -7.39 -3.72 -1.54
C LEU A 84 -6.44 -3.32 -0.42
N GLU A 85 -6.96 -3.16 0.81
CA GLU A 85 -6.13 -2.99 1.99
C GLU A 85 -5.59 -4.37 2.41
N VAL A 86 -4.27 -4.55 2.28
CA VAL A 86 -3.59 -5.79 2.66
C VAL A 86 -3.02 -5.64 4.06
N GLY A 87 -3.76 -6.13 5.05
CA GLY A 87 -3.38 -6.02 6.46
C GLY A 87 -4.61 -5.98 7.37
N PRO A 88 -4.41 -5.98 8.70
CA PRO A 88 -5.51 -5.95 9.64
C PRO A 88 -6.17 -4.58 9.71
N GLY A 89 -7.49 -4.56 9.63
CA GLY A 89 -8.29 -3.36 9.77
C GLY A 89 -8.75 -2.74 8.46
N ARG A 90 -9.31 -1.52 8.57
CA ARG A 90 -9.93 -0.80 7.46
C ARG A 90 -9.55 0.69 7.44
N SER A 91 -8.39 1.04 8.00
CA SER A 91 -8.01 2.44 8.19
C SER A 91 -7.66 3.12 6.87
N LEU A 92 -6.85 2.47 6.04
CA LEU A 92 -6.46 3.01 4.74
C LEU A 92 -7.64 3.01 3.76
N GLY A 93 -8.43 1.95 3.76
CA GLY A 93 -9.67 1.88 2.98
C GLY A 93 -10.65 2.99 3.35
N SER A 94 -10.78 3.32 4.64
CA SER A 94 -11.60 4.44 5.09
C SER A 94 -11.09 5.78 4.57
N PHE A 95 -9.78 5.98 4.48
CA PHE A 95 -9.21 7.21 3.91
C PHE A 95 -9.44 7.30 2.40
N VAL A 96 -9.38 6.16 1.68
CA VAL A 96 -9.74 6.10 0.26
C VAL A 96 -11.20 6.53 0.08
N MET A 97 -12.14 5.93 0.82
CA MET A 97 -13.58 6.25 0.71
C MET A 97 -13.92 7.71 1.08
N GLN A 98 -13.14 8.35 1.94
CA GLN A 98 -13.33 9.75 2.32
C GLN A 98 -12.70 10.74 1.33
N HIS A 99 -11.96 10.26 0.34
CA HIS A 99 -11.30 11.12 -0.63
C HIS A 99 -12.31 11.71 -1.61
N SER A 100 -12.21 13.01 -1.89
CA SER A 100 -13.19 13.75 -2.72
C SER A 100 -13.31 13.23 -4.15
N GLU A 101 -12.25 12.60 -4.67
CA GLU A 101 -12.25 12.03 -6.02
C GLU A 101 -12.72 10.57 -6.06
N PHE A 102 -12.88 9.92 -4.90
CA PHE A 102 -13.28 8.53 -4.84
C PHE A 102 -14.72 8.34 -5.34
N ASN A 103 -14.91 7.33 -6.14
CA ASN A 103 -16.20 6.82 -6.62
C ASN A 103 -17.11 7.87 -7.33
N LYS A 104 -16.54 8.94 -7.87
CA LYS A 104 -17.30 9.93 -8.63
C LYS A 104 -18.08 9.32 -9.80
N ASN A 105 -17.55 8.22 -10.38
CA ASN A 105 -18.16 7.50 -11.51
C ASN A 105 -18.91 6.23 -11.09
N GLY A 106 -18.95 5.89 -9.80
CA GLY A 106 -19.71 4.77 -9.25
C GLY A 106 -19.14 3.38 -9.50
N SER A 107 -17.88 3.25 -9.94
CA SER A 107 -17.28 1.97 -10.35
C SER A 107 -16.14 1.47 -9.46
N GLN A 108 -15.75 2.23 -8.42
CA GLN A 108 -14.59 1.90 -7.59
C GLN A 108 -15.01 1.15 -6.33
N ASN A 109 -14.25 0.11 -5.99
CA ASN A 109 -14.47 -0.70 -4.79
C ASN A 109 -13.30 -0.57 -3.82
N VAL A 110 -13.61 -0.70 -2.52
CA VAL A 110 -12.60 -0.81 -1.45
C VAL A 110 -12.84 -2.09 -0.68
N MET A 111 -11.83 -2.92 -0.62
CA MET A 111 -11.85 -4.24 0.02
C MET A 111 -10.76 -4.31 1.09
N THR A 112 -10.89 -5.27 2.00
CA THR A 112 -9.89 -5.57 3.02
C THR A 112 -9.59 -7.07 3.04
N SER A 113 -8.33 -7.43 3.30
CA SER A 113 -7.90 -8.84 3.30
C SER A 113 -8.01 -9.54 4.65
N VAL A 114 -8.03 -8.77 5.74
CA VAL A 114 -8.01 -9.29 7.12
C VAL A 114 -8.91 -8.42 7.99
N ARG A 115 -9.54 -9.03 8.99
CA ARG A 115 -10.44 -8.33 9.92
C ARG A 115 -9.74 -7.24 10.74
N GLY A 116 -10.50 -6.27 11.17
CA GLY A 116 -10.09 -5.32 12.20
C GLY A 116 -10.20 -5.92 13.61
N LYS A 117 -9.50 -5.30 14.57
CA LYS A 117 -9.42 -5.76 15.97
C LYS A 117 -10.79 -6.01 16.64
N TRP A 118 -11.82 -5.30 16.22
CA TRP A 118 -13.15 -5.30 16.86
C TRP A 118 -14.22 -5.98 16.01
N GLU A 119 -13.84 -6.65 14.93
CA GLU A 119 -14.76 -7.38 14.07
C GLU A 119 -14.94 -8.81 14.56
N ASN A 120 -16.19 -9.30 14.58
CA ASN A 120 -16.56 -10.64 15.07
C ASN A 120 -16.46 -11.72 13.99
N PHE A 121 -15.93 -11.42 12.82
CA PHE A 121 -15.70 -12.37 11.73
C PHE A 121 -14.32 -13.01 11.87
N SER A 122 -14.12 -14.20 11.30
CA SER A 122 -12.79 -14.80 11.20
C SER A 122 -11.98 -14.16 10.05
N ASP A 123 -10.65 -14.23 10.13
CA ASP A 123 -9.79 -13.77 9.05
C ASP A 123 -10.04 -14.55 7.76
N ASP A 124 -10.25 -15.88 7.87
CA ASP A 124 -10.58 -16.75 6.74
C ASP A 124 -11.88 -16.33 6.03
N GLN A 125 -12.90 -15.96 6.80
CA GLN A 125 -14.16 -15.49 6.23
C GLN A 125 -13.96 -14.21 5.42
N ILE A 126 -13.32 -13.20 5.99
CA ILE A 126 -13.03 -11.92 5.30
C ILE A 126 -12.19 -12.17 4.05
N PHE A 127 -11.16 -13.02 4.17
CA PHE A 127 -10.29 -13.36 3.05
C PHE A 127 -11.05 -14.02 1.89
N LEU A 128 -11.91 -15.01 2.19
CA LEU A 128 -12.69 -15.71 1.18
C LEU A 128 -13.75 -14.81 0.53
N GLU A 129 -14.41 -13.96 1.31
CA GLU A 129 -15.34 -12.96 0.79
C GLU A 129 -14.64 -12.00 -0.18
N THR A 130 -13.46 -11.50 0.20
CA THR A 130 -12.65 -10.60 -0.64
C THR A 130 -12.17 -11.29 -1.91
N LEU A 131 -11.73 -12.55 -1.84
CA LEU A 131 -11.40 -13.33 -3.04
C LEU A 131 -12.60 -13.49 -3.97
N GLY A 132 -13.77 -13.76 -3.42
CA GLY A 132 -15.02 -13.85 -4.19
C GLY A 132 -15.34 -12.56 -4.94
N VAL A 133 -15.22 -11.41 -4.25
CA VAL A 133 -15.42 -10.09 -4.88
C VAL A 133 -14.40 -9.84 -5.99
N LEU A 134 -13.10 -10.07 -5.74
CA LEU A 134 -12.05 -9.92 -6.74
C LEU A 134 -12.30 -10.80 -7.98
N GLN A 135 -12.79 -12.01 -7.79
CA GLN A 135 -13.13 -12.92 -8.87
C GLN A 135 -14.29 -12.38 -9.71
N VAL A 136 -15.34 -11.86 -9.07
CA VAL A 136 -16.50 -11.26 -9.74
C VAL A 136 -16.09 -10.01 -10.53
N LEU A 137 -15.19 -9.19 -9.98
CA LEU A 137 -14.64 -8.02 -10.64
C LEU A 137 -13.64 -8.34 -11.78
N GLY A 138 -13.37 -9.62 -12.02
CA GLY A 138 -12.48 -10.06 -13.11
C GLY A 138 -10.99 -10.05 -12.77
N HIS A 139 -10.62 -9.84 -11.52
CA HIS A 139 -9.25 -9.95 -11.04
C HIS A 139 -8.82 -11.42 -10.86
N GLN A 140 -8.82 -12.19 -11.96
CA GLN A 140 -8.45 -13.61 -11.90
C GLN A 140 -6.93 -13.79 -11.74
N LYS A 141 -6.55 -14.77 -10.93
CA LYS A 141 -5.19 -15.28 -10.90
C LYS A 141 -4.81 -15.76 -12.30
N LYS A 142 -3.80 -15.17 -12.93
CA LYS A 142 -3.17 -15.80 -14.09
C LYS A 142 -2.56 -17.11 -13.59
N GLU A 143 -3.14 -18.24 -13.99
CA GLU A 143 -2.53 -19.53 -13.75
C GLU A 143 -1.14 -19.53 -14.39
N THR A 144 -0.11 -19.68 -13.58
CA THR A 144 1.24 -19.94 -14.07
C THR A 144 1.16 -21.32 -14.71
N LYS A 145 1.08 -21.39 -16.06
CA LYS A 145 1.25 -22.65 -16.77
C LYS A 145 2.60 -23.24 -16.35
N LYS A 146 2.56 -24.26 -15.50
CA LYS A 146 3.68 -25.17 -15.35
C LYS A 146 3.92 -25.78 -16.72
N ASN A 147 5.01 -25.39 -17.38
CA ASN A 147 5.50 -26.11 -18.53
C ASN A 147 5.87 -27.52 -18.05
N GLU A 148 4.97 -28.46 -18.26
CA GLU A 148 5.29 -29.87 -18.29
C GLU A 148 6.02 -30.12 -19.62
N ASN A 149 7.33 -29.89 -19.63
CA ASN A 149 8.22 -30.50 -20.62
C ASN A 149 8.77 -31.77 -19.98
N HIS A 150 8.01 -32.84 -20.14
CA HIS A 150 8.52 -34.19 -20.12
C HIS A 150 8.74 -34.56 -21.60
N GLN A 151 9.98 -34.56 -22.02
CA GLN A 151 10.54 -35.50 -23.00
C GLN A 151 12.01 -35.71 -22.70
#